data_edc2daa0e42ba07cfc36a27da9183b01
#
_entry.id   edc2daa0e42ba07cfc36a27da9183b01
#
_cell.length_a   1.000
_cell.length_b   1.000
_cell.length_c   1.000
_cell.angle_alpha   90.00
_cell.angle_beta   90.00
_cell.angle_gamma   90.00
#
_symmetry.space_group_name_H-M   'P 1'
#
loop_
_entity.id
_entity.type
_entity.pdbx_description
1 polymer ?
#
loop_
_entity_poly.entity_id
_entity_poly.type
_entity_poly.pdbx_seq_one_letter_code
_entity_poly.pdbx_strand_id
1 'polypeptide(L)'
;MLPLWACGEPHRVIIKNLTQKVARKQLTDADALYKSLQDELAAMLKPVEQPLKIEAQSKPFVILVVGVNGAGKTTTIGKLAKKLQLEGKKVMLAAGDTFRAAAVEQLQVWGERNNIPVIAQHTGADSASVIFDAVQAAKARGIDVLIADTAGRLHTKDNMMEELKKVRRVMGKLDEDAPHEVLLVLDAGTGQNAISQTKQFNQTVALTGLALTKLDGTAKGGVIFALAKQFNIPIRYIGVGEGIDDLRDFESEPFVQALFAERERP
;
A
#
# COMPACT_ATOMS: atom_id res chain seq x y z
N MET A 1 25.88 8.72 -12.45
CA MET A 1 25.43 9.63 -11.39
C MET A 1 24.31 8.95 -10.63
N LEU A 2 24.46 8.68 -9.33
CA LEU A 2 23.36 8.09 -8.54
C LEU A 2 22.21 9.08 -8.43
N PRO A 3 20.95 8.65 -8.53
CA PRO A 3 19.80 9.55 -8.43
C PRO A 3 19.72 10.23 -7.06
N LEU A 4 19.11 11.41 -7.01
CA LEU A 4 19.00 12.26 -5.81
C LEU A 4 18.43 11.58 -4.55
N TRP A 5 17.62 10.53 -4.72
CA TRP A 5 17.10 9.74 -3.59
C TRP A 5 18.16 8.91 -2.88
N ALA A 6 19.28 8.66 -3.52
CA ALA A 6 20.40 7.92 -2.93
C ALA A 6 21.24 8.77 -1.95
N CYS A 7 20.90 10.04 -1.74
CA CYS A 7 21.66 10.95 -0.89
C CYS A 7 21.33 10.89 0.62
N GLY A 8 20.55 9.90 1.07
CA GLY A 8 20.21 9.72 2.49
C GLY A 8 21.15 8.77 3.25
N GLU A 9 20.82 8.50 4.51
CA GLU A 9 21.56 7.54 5.34
C GLU A 9 21.73 6.14 4.71
N PRO A 10 20.72 5.58 4.01
CA PRO A 10 20.88 4.29 3.31
C PRO A 10 22.01 4.31 2.30
N HIS A 11 22.15 5.39 1.55
CA HIS A 11 23.21 5.56 0.58
C HIS A 11 24.60 5.49 1.24
N ARG A 12 24.77 6.14 2.39
CA ARG A 12 26.05 6.14 3.13
C ARG A 12 26.44 4.73 3.60
N VAL A 13 25.47 3.95 4.08
CA VAL A 13 25.71 2.56 4.52
C VAL A 13 26.15 1.71 3.34
N ILE A 14 25.45 1.78 2.21
CA ILE A 14 25.77 1.03 0.99
C ILE A 14 27.17 1.40 0.49
N ILE A 15 27.47 2.69 0.34
CA ILE A 15 28.77 3.14 -0.13
C ILE A 15 29.88 2.68 0.80
N LYS A 16 29.68 2.76 2.12
CA LYS A 16 30.65 2.27 3.10
C LYS A 16 30.92 0.76 2.93
N ASN A 17 29.87 -0.05 2.82
CA ASN A 17 29.99 -1.49 2.65
C ASN A 17 30.70 -1.85 1.35
N LEU A 18 30.33 -1.22 0.23
CA LEU A 18 30.96 -1.44 -1.07
C LEU A 18 32.43 -1.01 -1.05
N THR A 19 32.75 0.15 -0.46
CA THR A 19 34.13 0.63 -0.33
C THR A 19 34.97 -0.34 0.48
N GLN A 20 34.44 -0.91 1.56
CA GLN A 20 35.16 -1.93 2.34
C GLN A 20 35.39 -3.21 1.56
N LYS A 21 34.41 -3.67 0.77
CA LYS A 21 34.56 -4.86 -0.08
C LYS A 21 35.60 -4.65 -1.17
N VAL A 22 35.65 -3.47 -1.80
CA VAL A 22 36.69 -3.12 -2.77
C VAL A 22 38.07 -3.08 -2.10
N ALA A 23 38.17 -2.42 -0.96
CA ALA A 23 39.44 -2.33 -0.19
C ALA A 23 39.95 -3.70 0.24
N ARG A 24 39.07 -4.67 0.52
CA ARG A 24 39.43 -6.04 0.86
C ARG A 24 39.68 -6.94 -0.38
N LYS A 25 39.71 -6.38 -1.59
CA LYS A 25 39.84 -7.10 -2.87
C LYS A 25 38.78 -8.19 -3.07
N GLN A 26 37.60 -8.01 -2.48
CA GLN A 26 36.46 -8.93 -2.63
C GLN A 26 35.66 -8.66 -3.90
N LEU A 27 35.84 -7.47 -4.49
CA LEU A 27 35.19 -7.03 -5.73
C LEU A 27 36.29 -6.64 -6.72
N THR A 28 36.39 -7.37 -7.82
CA THR A 28 37.51 -7.25 -8.78
C THR A 28 37.09 -6.63 -10.12
N ASP A 29 35.81 -6.59 -10.42
CA ASP A 29 35.26 -6.04 -11.68
C ASP A 29 33.93 -5.31 -11.50
N ALA A 30 33.46 -4.65 -12.57
CA ALA A 30 32.22 -3.90 -12.56
C ALA A 30 30.99 -4.77 -12.34
N ASP A 31 30.96 -5.96 -12.90
CA ASP A 31 29.80 -6.87 -12.78
C ASP A 31 29.64 -7.37 -11.34
N ALA A 32 30.78 -7.72 -10.70
CA ALA A 32 30.78 -8.09 -9.28
C ALA A 32 30.31 -6.93 -8.39
N LEU A 33 30.70 -5.69 -8.72
CA LEU A 33 30.26 -4.49 -8.01
C LEU A 33 28.75 -4.26 -8.17
N TYR A 34 28.22 -4.37 -9.38
CA TYR A 34 26.79 -4.26 -9.64
C TYR A 34 25.98 -5.31 -8.91
N LYS A 35 26.41 -6.55 -8.96
CA LYS A 35 25.75 -7.64 -8.23
C LYS A 35 25.74 -7.39 -6.72
N SER A 36 26.89 -6.97 -6.18
CA SER A 36 26.98 -6.64 -4.75
C SER A 36 26.07 -5.48 -4.37
N LEU A 37 25.93 -4.47 -5.22
CA LEU A 37 25.00 -3.36 -5.02
C LEU A 37 23.54 -3.83 -5.03
N GLN A 38 23.16 -4.70 -5.96
CA GLN A 38 21.82 -5.29 -6.02
C GLN A 38 21.54 -6.12 -4.75
N ASP A 39 22.48 -6.92 -4.29
CA ASP A 39 22.34 -7.73 -3.08
C ASP A 39 22.16 -6.85 -1.81
N GLU A 40 22.92 -5.77 -1.70
CA GLU A 40 22.79 -4.81 -0.59
C GLU A 40 21.41 -4.11 -0.61
N LEU A 41 20.93 -3.70 -1.78
CA LEU A 41 19.62 -3.07 -1.93
C LEU A 41 18.48 -4.03 -1.61
N ALA A 42 18.57 -5.27 -2.11
CA ALA A 42 17.57 -6.30 -1.80
C ALA A 42 17.57 -6.63 -0.30
N ALA A 43 18.73 -6.70 0.35
CA ALA A 43 18.83 -6.92 1.79
C ALA A 43 18.19 -5.80 2.62
N MET A 44 18.25 -4.56 2.15
CA MET A 44 17.55 -3.43 2.79
C MET A 44 16.03 -3.55 2.75
N LEU A 45 15.47 -4.16 1.73
CA LEU A 45 14.03 -4.30 1.52
C LEU A 45 13.47 -5.63 2.08
N LYS A 46 14.33 -6.59 2.37
CA LYS A 46 13.89 -7.90 2.87
C LYS A 46 13.04 -7.85 4.14
N PRO A 47 13.33 -7.02 5.15
CA PRO A 47 12.51 -6.90 6.35
C PRO A 47 11.08 -6.45 6.09
N VAL A 48 10.83 -5.69 5.02
CA VAL A 48 9.48 -5.19 4.66
C VAL A 48 8.78 -6.04 3.59
N GLU A 49 9.42 -7.09 3.11
CA GLU A 49 8.84 -8.10 2.24
C GLU A 49 8.02 -9.08 3.08
N GLN A 50 6.81 -8.68 3.42
CA GLN A 50 5.88 -9.47 4.21
C GLN A 50 4.51 -9.47 3.52
N PRO A 51 4.15 -10.55 2.82
CA PRO A 51 2.86 -10.68 2.16
C PRO A 51 1.71 -10.57 3.15
N LEU A 52 0.60 -9.97 2.71
CA LEU A 52 -0.62 -9.93 3.50
C LEU A 52 -1.17 -11.35 3.67
N LYS A 53 -1.34 -11.75 4.93
CA LYS A 53 -1.97 -13.03 5.29
C LYS A 53 -3.38 -12.78 5.76
N ILE A 54 -4.35 -13.38 5.07
CA ILE A 54 -5.75 -13.31 5.44
C ILE A 54 -6.09 -14.60 6.17
N GLU A 55 -6.21 -14.50 7.49
CA GLU A 55 -6.51 -15.64 8.34
C GLU A 55 -8.01 -15.92 8.37
N ALA A 56 -8.34 -17.22 8.28
CA ALA A 56 -9.74 -17.68 8.23
C ALA A 56 -10.50 -17.50 9.57
N GLN A 57 -9.80 -17.18 10.65
CA GLN A 57 -10.39 -17.06 12.00
C GLN A 57 -11.22 -15.79 12.18
N SER A 58 -10.91 -14.73 11.43
CA SER A 58 -11.64 -13.46 11.47
C SER A 58 -12.50 -13.32 10.23
N LYS A 59 -13.79 -13.51 10.37
CA LYS A 59 -14.75 -13.31 9.28
C LYS A 59 -15.69 -12.15 9.62
N PRO A 60 -15.69 -11.10 8.81
CA PRO A 60 -14.77 -10.81 7.71
C PRO A 60 -13.39 -10.36 8.21
N PHE A 61 -12.35 -10.66 7.43
CA PHE A 61 -11.06 -9.98 7.55
C PHE A 61 -11.22 -8.57 6.98
N VAL A 62 -11.02 -7.54 7.80
CA VAL A 62 -11.28 -6.15 7.41
C VAL A 62 -9.99 -5.44 7.04
N ILE A 63 -9.92 -4.99 5.79
CA ILE A 63 -8.85 -4.13 5.27
C ILE A 63 -9.37 -2.70 5.21
N LEU A 64 -8.84 -1.82 6.05
CA LEU A 64 -9.09 -0.39 5.98
C LEU A 64 -8.06 0.26 5.07
N VAL A 65 -8.49 0.87 3.97
CA VAL A 65 -7.61 1.53 3.01
C VAL A 65 -7.61 3.03 3.26
N VAL A 66 -6.44 3.55 3.56
CA VAL A 66 -6.21 4.96 3.86
C VAL A 66 -5.25 5.59 2.84
N GLY A 67 -5.24 6.90 2.74
CA GLY A 67 -4.39 7.65 1.84
C GLY A 67 -5.07 8.90 1.31
N VAL A 68 -4.29 9.77 0.68
CA VAL A 68 -4.79 11.02 0.13
C VAL A 68 -5.50 10.82 -1.21
N ASN A 69 -6.34 11.77 -1.60
CA ASN A 69 -6.95 11.79 -2.93
C ASN A 69 -5.88 11.87 -4.00
N GLY A 70 -6.07 11.13 -5.09
CA GLY A 70 -5.13 11.06 -6.20
C GLY A 70 -3.97 10.07 -6.01
N ALA A 71 -3.83 9.43 -4.85
CA ALA A 71 -2.83 8.39 -4.63
C ALA A 71 -3.16 7.06 -5.33
N GLY A 72 -4.41 6.87 -5.76
CA GLY A 72 -4.86 5.65 -6.41
C GLY A 72 -5.58 4.66 -5.50
N LYS A 73 -6.19 5.13 -4.39
CA LYS A 73 -6.91 4.27 -3.43
C LYS A 73 -8.03 3.45 -4.08
N THR A 74 -8.96 4.14 -4.75
CA THR A 74 -10.14 3.48 -5.34
C THR A 74 -9.75 2.45 -6.39
N THR A 75 -8.79 2.79 -7.24
CA THR A 75 -8.24 1.88 -8.25
C THR A 75 -7.54 0.68 -7.61
N THR A 76 -6.74 0.92 -6.57
CA THR A 76 -6.05 -0.15 -5.82
C THR A 76 -7.05 -1.09 -5.15
N ILE A 77 -8.12 -0.55 -4.56
CA ILE A 77 -9.19 -1.34 -3.94
C ILE A 77 -9.82 -2.28 -4.99
N GLY A 78 -10.15 -1.77 -6.17
CA GLY A 78 -10.72 -2.58 -7.24
C GLY A 78 -9.79 -3.72 -7.68
N LYS A 79 -8.53 -3.43 -7.89
CA LYS A 79 -7.52 -4.44 -8.26
C LYS A 79 -7.30 -5.48 -7.17
N LEU A 80 -7.22 -5.04 -5.91
CA LEU A 80 -7.07 -5.93 -4.76
C LEU A 80 -8.29 -6.83 -4.59
N ALA A 81 -9.49 -6.27 -4.72
CA ALA A 81 -10.74 -7.03 -4.64
C ALA A 81 -10.78 -8.15 -5.69
N LYS A 82 -10.41 -7.84 -6.93
CA LYS A 82 -10.36 -8.84 -8.01
C LYS A 82 -9.30 -9.90 -7.75
N LYS A 83 -8.12 -9.50 -7.30
CA LYS A 83 -7.04 -10.43 -6.95
C LYS A 83 -7.49 -11.44 -5.89
N LEU A 84 -8.11 -10.96 -4.81
CA LEU A 84 -8.60 -11.83 -3.74
C LEU A 84 -9.77 -12.71 -4.18
N GLN A 85 -10.67 -12.20 -5.04
CA GLN A 85 -11.74 -12.98 -5.63
C GLN A 85 -11.20 -14.14 -6.48
N LEU A 86 -10.18 -13.89 -7.30
CA LEU A 86 -9.51 -14.92 -8.10
C LEU A 86 -8.80 -15.98 -7.24
N GLU A 87 -8.41 -15.63 -6.03
CA GLU A 87 -7.87 -16.54 -5.02
C GLU A 87 -8.96 -17.34 -4.28
N GLY A 88 -10.23 -17.19 -4.68
CA GLY A 88 -11.37 -17.91 -4.10
C GLY A 88 -11.98 -17.27 -2.87
N LYS A 89 -11.62 -16.02 -2.54
CA LYS A 89 -12.20 -15.27 -1.42
C LYS A 89 -13.54 -14.64 -1.80
N LYS A 90 -14.50 -14.65 -0.88
CA LYS A 90 -15.72 -13.85 -0.98
C LYS A 90 -15.40 -12.44 -0.50
N VAL A 91 -15.44 -11.48 -1.41
CA VAL A 91 -15.05 -10.08 -1.16
C VAL A 91 -16.26 -9.17 -1.14
N MET A 92 -16.26 -8.19 -0.25
CA MET A 92 -17.22 -7.09 -0.19
C MET A 92 -16.47 -5.77 -0.09
N LEU A 93 -17.01 -4.70 -0.66
CA LEU A 93 -16.45 -3.36 -0.60
C LEU A 93 -17.36 -2.44 0.23
N ALA A 94 -16.76 -1.49 0.95
CA ALA A 94 -17.45 -0.40 1.62
C ALA A 94 -17.00 0.94 1.03
N ALA A 95 -17.96 1.73 0.52
CA ALA A 95 -17.70 3.04 -0.06
C ALA A 95 -17.71 4.12 1.02
N GLY A 96 -16.65 4.17 1.83
CA GLY A 96 -16.53 5.08 2.97
C GLY A 96 -16.06 6.50 2.61
N ASP A 97 -15.61 6.76 1.39
CA ASP A 97 -15.31 8.11 0.88
C ASP A 97 -16.61 8.80 0.39
N THR A 98 -17.48 9.10 1.31
CA THR A 98 -18.88 9.49 1.06
C THR A 98 -19.04 10.85 0.40
N PHE A 99 -18.07 11.74 0.51
CA PHE A 99 -18.10 13.08 -0.09
C PHE A 99 -17.63 13.10 -1.55
N ARG A 100 -17.00 12.03 -2.02
CA ARG A 100 -16.58 11.87 -3.41
C ARG A 100 -17.55 10.96 -4.16
N ALA A 101 -18.60 11.56 -4.72
CA ALA A 101 -19.60 10.81 -5.48
C ALA A 101 -18.99 9.94 -6.59
N ALA A 102 -17.98 10.46 -7.30
CA ALA A 102 -17.28 9.73 -8.34
C ALA A 102 -16.52 8.49 -7.81
N ALA A 103 -15.95 8.54 -6.62
CA ALA A 103 -15.31 7.40 -5.99
C ALA A 103 -16.30 6.31 -5.59
N VAL A 104 -17.44 6.71 -5.03
CA VAL A 104 -18.54 5.79 -4.70
C VAL A 104 -19.06 5.10 -5.96
N GLU A 105 -19.36 5.88 -7.00
CA GLU A 105 -19.83 5.37 -8.28
C GLU A 105 -18.82 4.42 -8.94
N GLN A 106 -17.54 4.76 -8.91
CA GLN A 106 -16.47 3.91 -9.44
C GLN A 106 -16.45 2.55 -8.76
N LEU A 107 -16.56 2.49 -7.44
CA LEU A 107 -16.62 1.22 -6.71
C LEU A 107 -17.90 0.44 -7.03
N GLN A 108 -19.04 1.11 -7.15
CA GLN A 108 -20.31 0.47 -7.50
C GLN A 108 -20.26 -0.16 -8.89
N VAL A 109 -19.77 0.57 -9.89
CA VAL A 109 -19.59 0.06 -11.26
C VAL A 109 -18.62 -1.11 -11.29
N TRP A 110 -17.51 -1.01 -10.56
CA TRP A 110 -16.55 -2.10 -10.43
C TRP A 110 -17.18 -3.35 -9.80
N GLY A 111 -17.92 -3.16 -8.73
CA GLY A 111 -18.62 -4.25 -8.04
C GLY A 111 -19.63 -4.96 -8.92
N GLU A 112 -20.43 -4.22 -9.67
CA GLU A 112 -21.39 -4.78 -10.64
C GLU A 112 -20.69 -5.62 -11.72
N ARG A 113 -19.60 -5.10 -12.29
CA ARG A 113 -18.84 -5.80 -13.34
C ARG A 113 -18.18 -7.08 -12.87
N ASN A 114 -17.85 -7.18 -11.59
CA ASN A 114 -17.09 -8.29 -11.02
C ASN A 114 -17.89 -9.17 -10.04
N ASN A 115 -19.19 -8.93 -9.89
CA ASN A 115 -20.03 -9.62 -8.90
C ASN A 115 -19.49 -9.47 -7.46
N ILE A 116 -19.05 -8.29 -7.11
CA ILE A 116 -18.56 -7.94 -5.77
C ILE A 116 -19.56 -6.97 -5.14
N PRO A 117 -20.22 -7.33 -4.01
CA PRO A 117 -21.16 -6.43 -3.34
C PRO A 117 -20.47 -5.18 -2.83
N VAL A 118 -21.12 -4.03 -2.97
CA VAL A 118 -20.65 -2.73 -2.47
C VAL A 118 -21.69 -2.16 -1.54
N ILE A 119 -21.30 -1.87 -0.31
CA ILE A 119 -22.12 -1.14 0.65
C ILE A 119 -21.83 0.34 0.51
N ALA A 120 -22.86 1.12 0.21
CA ALA A 120 -22.81 2.56 0.05
C ALA A 120 -24.06 3.21 0.66
N GLN A 121 -23.91 4.47 1.06
CA GLN A 121 -25.01 5.32 1.50
C GLN A 121 -25.05 6.59 0.65
N HIS A 122 -25.96 7.54 0.96
CA HIS A 122 -26.07 8.80 0.24
C HIS A 122 -24.79 9.65 0.35
N THR A 123 -24.59 10.54 -0.59
CA THR A 123 -23.46 11.48 -0.59
C THR A 123 -23.45 12.31 0.70
N GLY A 124 -22.29 12.39 1.34
CA GLY A 124 -22.11 13.11 2.59
C GLY A 124 -22.53 12.33 3.85
N ALA A 125 -22.89 11.06 3.72
CA ALA A 125 -23.17 10.21 4.88
C ALA A 125 -21.92 10.09 5.79
N ASP A 126 -22.14 9.72 7.05
CA ASP A 126 -21.06 9.46 7.98
C ASP A 126 -20.28 8.21 7.54
N SER A 127 -19.00 8.37 7.26
CA SER A 127 -18.11 7.28 6.83
C SER A 127 -18.10 6.10 7.81
N ALA A 128 -18.09 6.38 9.11
CA ALA A 128 -18.14 5.35 10.14
C ALA A 128 -19.45 4.54 10.09
N SER A 129 -20.57 5.20 9.76
CA SER A 129 -21.87 4.54 9.59
C SER A 129 -21.87 3.57 8.40
N VAL A 130 -21.35 4.00 7.25
CA VAL A 130 -21.21 3.14 6.06
C VAL A 130 -20.38 1.90 6.37
N ILE A 131 -19.26 2.09 7.02
CA ILE A 131 -18.32 1.00 7.35
C ILE A 131 -18.92 0.08 8.40
N PHE A 132 -19.64 0.61 9.38
CA PHE A 132 -20.37 -0.20 10.37
C PHE A 132 -21.39 -1.12 9.68
N ASP A 133 -22.22 -0.55 8.80
CA ASP A 133 -23.20 -1.32 8.02
C ASP A 133 -22.53 -2.39 7.16
N ALA A 134 -21.38 -2.07 6.56
CA ALA A 134 -20.63 -3.00 5.74
C ALA A 134 -20.07 -4.19 6.57
N VAL A 135 -19.54 -3.95 7.76
CA VAL A 135 -19.05 -5.01 8.64
C VAL A 135 -20.21 -5.91 9.06
N GLN A 136 -21.37 -5.35 9.43
CA GLN A 136 -22.56 -6.13 9.77
C GLN A 136 -23.05 -6.97 8.58
N ALA A 137 -23.16 -6.37 7.40
CA ALA A 137 -23.57 -7.08 6.19
C ALA A 137 -22.59 -8.19 5.82
N ALA A 138 -21.29 -7.95 5.93
CA ALA A 138 -20.26 -8.94 5.67
C ALA A 138 -20.35 -10.14 6.62
N LYS A 139 -20.56 -9.90 7.90
CA LYS A 139 -20.81 -10.97 8.88
C LYS A 139 -22.04 -11.79 8.54
N ALA A 140 -23.15 -11.13 8.24
CA ALA A 140 -24.42 -11.79 7.92
C ALA A 140 -24.36 -12.63 6.64
N ARG A 141 -23.55 -12.22 5.67
CA ARG A 141 -23.43 -12.89 4.35
C ARG A 141 -22.25 -13.86 4.26
N GLY A 142 -21.51 -14.08 5.33
CA GLY A 142 -20.36 -14.97 5.34
C GLY A 142 -19.22 -14.53 4.41
N ILE A 143 -19.01 -13.22 4.28
CA ILE A 143 -17.92 -12.62 3.50
C ILE A 143 -16.57 -12.93 4.14
N ASP A 144 -15.58 -13.29 3.33
CA ASP A 144 -14.23 -13.58 3.80
C ASP A 144 -13.42 -12.31 4.04
N VAL A 145 -13.52 -11.34 3.13
CA VAL A 145 -12.74 -10.09 3.17
C VAL A 145 -13.63 -8.89 2.87
N LEU A 146 -13.60 -7.91 3.75
CA LEU A 146 -14.19 -6.59 3.55
C LEU A 146 -13.08 -5.57 3.32
N ILE A 147 -13.14 -4.86 2.19
CA ILE A 147 -12.21 -3.76 1.88
C ILE A 147 -12.98 -2.45 1.98
N ALA A 148 -12.57 -1.59 2.92
CA ALA A 148 -13.24 -0.33 3.20
C ALA A 148 -12.41 0.85 2.68
N ASP A 149 -12.99 1.64 1.76
CA ASP A 149 -12.45 2.93 1.34
C ASP A 149 -12.72 4.01 2.38
N THR A 150 -11.87 5.01 2.43
CA THR A 150 -11.97 6.15 3.35
C THR A 150 -11.73 7.47 2.63
N ALA A 151 -12.13 8.57 3.24
CA ALA A 151 -11.86 9.91 2.72
C ALA A 151 -10.36 10.21 2.68
N GLY A 152 -9.92 11.00 1.70
CA GLY A 152 -8.51 11.34 1.49
C GLY A 152 -8.26 12.84 1.25
N ARG A 153 -9.01 13.73 1.91
CA ARG A 153 -8.92 15.19 1.70
C ARG A 153 -7.81 15.82 2.54
N LEU A 154 -6.76 16.33 1.88
CA LEU A 154 -5.64 16.98 2.56
C LEU A 154 -5.96 18.36 3.17
N HIS A 155 -6.86 19.14 2.55
CA HIS A 155 -7.18 20.49 3.00
C HIS A 155 -8.03 20.53 4.28
N THR A 156 -8.58 19.39 4.69
CA THR A 156 -9.28 19.20 5.97
C THR A 156 -8.61 18.08 6.78
N LYS A 157 -7.30 18.13 6.88
CA LYS A 157 -6.47 17.07 7.40
C LYS A 157 -6.84 16.62 8.81
N ASP A 158 -7.05 17.57 9.71
CA ASP A 158 -7.41 17.24 11.08
C ASP A 158 -8.76 16.52 11.15
N ASN A 159 -9.74 16.98 10.36
CA ASN A 159 -11.02 16.32 10.26
C ASN A 159 -10.93 14.91 9.67
N MET A 160 -10.07 14.73 8.66
CA MET A 160 -9.82 13.40 8.07
C MET A 160 -9.21 12.44 9.10
N MET A 161 -8.25 12.89 9.88
CA MET A 161 -7.61 12.07 10.91
C MET A 161 -8.59 11.70 12.04
N GLU A 162 -9.42 12.65 12.48
CA GLU A 162 -10.47 12.36 13.47
C GLU A 162 -11.55 11.40 12.91
N GLU A 163 -11.90 11.52 11.64
CA GLU A 163 -12.80 10.58 10.97
C GLU A 163 -12.22 9.16 10.94
N LEU A 164 -10.94 9.01 10.63
CA LEU A 164 -10.27 7.70 10.64
C LEU A 164 -10.23 7.08 12.04
N LYS A 165 -9.96 7.87 13.07
CA LYS A 165 -10.04 7.41 14.48
C LYS A 165 -11.44 6.93 14.84
N LYS A 166 -12.47 7.67 14.41
CA LYS A 166 -13.87 7.27 14.61
C LYS A 166 -14.19 5.96 13.91
N VAL A 167 -13.80 5.81 12.65
CA VAL A 167 -13.99 4.57 11.88
C VAL A 167 -13.37 3.38 12.60
N ARG A 168 -12.13 3.50 13.03
CA ARG A 168 -11.44 2.44 13.77
C ARG A 168 -12.15 2.07 15.07
N ARG A 169 -12.58 3.07 15.84
CA ARG A 169 -13.32 2.86 17.08
C ARG A 169 -14.65 2.14 16.86
N VAL A 170 -15.36 2.51 15.81
CA VAL A 170 -16.67 1.93 15.45
C VAL A 170 -16.50 0.49 14.99
N MET A 171 -15.49 0.17 14.19
CA MET A 171 -15.16 -1.21 13.81
C MET A 171 -14.88 -2.08 15.05
N GLY A 172 -14.12 -1.55 16.00
CA GLY A 172 -13.76 -2.25 17.23
C GLY A 172 -14.93 -2.64 18.11
N LYS A 173 -16.09 -2.00 17.95
CA LYS A 173 -17.33 -2.38 18.62
C LYS A 173 -17.96 -3.67 18.07
N LEU A 174 -17.68 -3.98 16.80
CA LEU A 174 -18.19 -5.17 16.13
C LEU A 174 -17.21 -6.34 16.19
N ASP A 175 -15.93 -6.03 16.17
CA ASP A 175 -14.83 -6.96 16.25
C ASP A 175 -13.63 -6.24 16.88
N GLU A 176 -13.18 -6.68 18.05
CA GLU A 176 -12.10 -6.04 18.80
C GLU A 176 -10.78 -5.98 18.02
N ASP A 177 -10.57 -6.94 17.10
CA ASP A 177 -9.38 -7.02 16.27
C ASP A 177 -9.48 -6.23 14.95
N ALA A 178 -10.66 -5.73 14.61
CA ALA A 178 -10.85 -4.95 13.39
C ALA A 178 -10.39 -3.48 13.55
N PRO A 179 -9.78 -2.87 12.51
CA PRO A 179 -9.39 -3.46 11.24
C PRO A 179 -8.18 -4.40 11.39
N HIS A 180 -8.19 -5.51 10.66
CA HIS A 180 -7.11 -6.51 10.68
C HIS A 180 -5.90 -6.07 9.86
N GLU A 181 -6.13 -5.23 8.86
CA GLU A 181 -5.10 -4.55 8.08
C GLU A 181 -5.48 -3.08 7.91
N VAL A 182 -4.54 -2.18 8.13
CA VAL A 182 -4.63 -0.76 7.77
C VAL A 182 -3.60 -0.51 6.67
N LEU A 183 -4.08 -0.45 5.44
CA LEU A 183 -3.27 -0.34 4.23
C LEU A 183 -3.22 1.12 3.77
N LEU A 184 -2.03 1.72 3.78
CA LEU A 184 -1.81 3.05 3.22
C LEU A 184 -1.44 2.94 1.74
N VAL A 185 -2.20 3.58 0.88
CA VAL A 185 -1.89 3.71 -0.55
C VAL A 185 -1.13 5.01 -0.78
N LEU A 186 0.06 4.89 -1.35
CA LEU A 186 1.00 5.98 -1.63
C LEU A 186 1.32 6.06 -3.12
N ASP A 187 1.35 7.27 -3.65
CA ASP A 187 1.92 7.56 -4.97
C ASP A 187 3.46 7.65 -4.85
N ALA A 188 4.17 6.71 -5.45
CA ALA A 188 5.63 6.67 -5.43
C ALA A 188 6.28 7.89 -6.10
N GLY A 189 5.55 8.58 -6.99
CA GLY A 189 6.01 9.80 -7.66
C GLY A 189 6.08 11.04 -6.77
N THR A 190 5.49 11.00 -5.58
CA THR A 190 5.44 12.16 -4.66
C THR A 190 6.67 12.31 -3.76
N GLY A 191 7.60 11.36 -3.81
CA GLY A 191 8.89 11.44 -3.10
C GLY A 191 8.76 11.70 -1.60
N GLN A 192 9.30 12.84 -1.15
CA GLN A 192 9.28 13.23 0.27
C GLN A 192 7.87 13.37 0.85
N ASN A 193 6.88 13.73 0.03
CA ASN A 193 5.49 13.80 0.47
C ASN A 193 4.95 12.42 0.88
N ALA A 194 5.34 11.35 0.19
CA ALA A 194 4.98 9.98 0.57
C ALA A 194 5.50 9.64 1.97
N ILE A 195 6.71 10.04 2.31
CA ILE A 195 7.31 9.83 3.64
C ILE A 195 6.53 10.61 4.71
N SER A 196 6.22 11.88 4.44
CA SER A 196 5.43 12.72 5.35
C SER A 196 4.02 12.17 5.58
N GLN A 197 3.36 11.70 4.54
CA GLN A 197 2.05 11.06 4.63
C GLN A 197 2.09 9.79 5.48
N THR A 198 3.09 8.94 5.26
CA THR A 198 3.26 7.71 6.03
C THR A 198 3.40 7.99 7.51
N LYS A 199 4.21 8.98 7.88
CA LYS A 199 4.37 9.41 9.26
C LYS A 199 3.05 9.83 9.90
N GLN A 200 2.27 10.64 9.19
CA GLN A 200 1.00 11.18 9.69
C GLN A 200 -0.07 10.09 9.87
N PHE A 201 -0.26 9.27 8.86
CA PHE A 201 -1.24 8.17 8.94
C PHE A 201 -0.83 7.16 10.00
N ASN A 202 0.46 6.84 10.12
CA ASN A 202 0.94 5.90 11.12
C ASN A 202 0.72 6.38 12.56
N GLN A 203 0.86 7.67 12.80
CA GLN A 203 0.57 8.28 14.11
C GLN A 203 -0.92 8.22 14.45
N THR A 204 -1.79 8.26 13.45
CA THR A 204 -3.25 8.31 13.63
C THR A 204 -3.88 6.93 13.78
N VAL A 205 -3.53 5.98 12.91
CA VAL A 205 -4.24 4.69 12.78
C VAL A 205 -3.34 3.46 12.87
N ALA A 206 -2.09 3.61 13.16
CA ALA A 206 -1.12 2.50 13.25
C ALA A 206 -1.14 1.59 12.01
N LEU A 207 -0.44 2.00 10.98
CA LEU A 207 -0.38 1.29 9.71
C LEU A 207 0.20 -0.11 9.85
N THR A 208 -0.38 -1.07 9.14
CA THR A 208 0.11 -2.45 9.11
C THR A 208 0.69 -2.84 7.76
N GLY A 209 0.40 -2.08 6.71
CA GLY A 209 0.91 -2.33 5.37
C GLY A 209 0.91 -1.10 4.48
N LEU A 210 1.76 -1.12 3.47
CA LEU A 210 1.84 -0.11 2.43
C LEU A 210 1.53 -0.73 1.06
N ALA A 211 0.88 0.05 0.20
CA ALA A 211 0.76 -0.21 -1.23
C ALA A 211 1.30 1.01 -1.98
N LEU A 212 2.29 0.79 -2.83
CA LEU A 212 2.93 1.85 -3.62
C LEU A 212 2.41 1.80 -5.05
N THR A 213 1.86 2.91 -5.52
CA THR A 213 1.32 3.04 -6.88
C THR A 213 2.26 3.84 -7.78
N LYS A 214 2.02 3.78 -9.09
CA LYS A 214 2.71 4.58 -10.09
C LYS A 214 4.23 4.34 -10.12
N LEU A 215 4.63 3.09 -9.94
CA LEU A 215 6.02 2.64 -10.04
C LEU A 215 6.47 2.33 -11.48
N ASP A 216 5.66 2.66 -12.46
CA ASP A 216 5.96 2.60 -13.88
C ASP A 216 6.94 3.71 -14.28
N GLY A 217 8.18 3.56 -13.90
CA GLY A 217 9.25 4.53 -14.18
C GLY A 217 10.37 4.47 -13.13
N THR A 218 11.60 4.41 -13.61
CA THR A 218 12.82 4.19 -12.79
C THR A 218 13.08 5.23 -11.72
N ALA A 219 12.71 6.49 -11.95
CA ALA A 219 12.98 7.59 -11.02
C ALA A 219 12.18 7.49 -9.73
N LYS A 220 11.11 6.68 -9.70
CA LYS A 220 10.14 6.64 -8.60
C LYS A 220 10.40 5.54 -7.57
N GLY A 221 11.21 4.54 -7.92
CA GLY A 221 11.47 3.39 -7.05
C GLY A 221 12.29 3.70 -5.79
N GLY A 222 12.97 4.85 -5.77
CA GLY A 222 13.86 5.20 -4.66
C GLY A 222 13.19 5.49 -3.33
N VAL A 223 11.95 5.96 -3.34
CA VAL A 223 11.19 6.24 -2.13
C VAL A 223 10.97 5.00 -1.27
N ILE A 224 10.96 3.82 -1.91
CA ILE A 224 10.72 2.55 -1.23
C ILE A 224 11.81 2.24 -0.18
N PHE A 225 13.06 2.57 -0.48
CA PHE A 225 14.18 2.37 0.45
C PHE A 225 14.09 3.28 1.68
N ALA A 226 13.71 4.53 1.48
CA ALA A 226 13.49 5.48 2.56
C ALA A 226 12.31 5.04 3.47
N LEU A 227 11.20 4.60 2.88
CA LEU A 227 10.06 4.08 3.62
C LEU A 227 10.42 2.83 4.42
N ALA A 228 11.12 1.89 3.81
CA ALA A 228 11.55 0.65 4.46
C ALA A 228 12.43 0.93 5.67
N LYS A 229 13.43 1.79 5.52
CA LYS A 229 14.36 2.10 6.60
C LYS A 229 13.72 2.92 7.72
N GLN A 230 12.94 3.93 7.37
CA GLN A 230 12.40 4.88 8.36
C GLN A 230 11.25 4.30 9.17
N PHE A 231 10.38 3.49 8.57
CA PHE A 231 9.15 3.02 9.21
C PHE A 231 9.13 1.52 9.48
N ASN A 232 9.84 0.73 8.72
CA ASN A 232 9.83 -0.73 8.80
C ASN A 232 8.40 -1.33 8.76
N ILE A 233 7.49 -0.68 8.02
CA ILE A 233 6.13 -1.15 7.79
C ILE A 233 6.16 -2.09 6.58
N PRO A 234 5.53 -3.27 6.64
CA PRO A 234 5.47 -4.18 5.51
C PRO A 234 4.93 -3.51 4.24
N ILE A 235 5.61 -3.74 3.12
CA ILE A 235 5.12 -3.35 1.80
C ILE A 235 4.38 -4.55 1.24
N ARG A 236 3.05 -4.42 1.11
CA ARG A 236 2.20 -5.52 0.67
C ARG A 236 2.15 -5.63 -0.85
N TYR A 237 1.95 -4.48 -1.51
CA TYR A 237 1.69 -4.43 -2.95
C TYR A 237 2.44 -3.29 -3.61
N ILE A 238 2.74 -3.48 -4.89
CA ILE A 238 3.24 -2.44 -5.80
C ILE A 238 2.36 -2.38 -7.04
N GLY A 239 2.03 -1.16 -7.48
CA GLY A 239 1.32 -0.88 -8.71
C GLY A 239 2.31 -0.45 -9.80
N VAL A 240 2.42 -1.25 -10.85
CA VAL A 240 3.39 -1.06 -11.95
C VAL A 240 2.73 -0.69 -13.27
N GLY A 241 1.46 -0.32 -13.25
CA GLY A 241 0.68 0.05 -14.42
C GLY A 241 -0.80 0.22 -14.12
N GLU A 242 -1.61 0.38 -15.15
CA GLU A 242 -3.06 0.64 -15.03
C GLU A 242 -3.92 -0.62 -15.13
N GLY A 243 -3.39 -1.72 -15.63
CA GLY A 243 -4.09 -2.99 -15.77
C GLY A 243 -4.42 -3.65 -14.45
N ILE A 244 -5.39 -4.55 -14.48
CA ILE A 244 -5.83 -5.27 -13.27
C ILE A 244 -4.71 -6.15 -12.70
N ASP A 245 -3.87 -6.71 -13.55
CA ASP A 245 -2.75 -7.56 -13.17
C ASP A 245 -1.50 -6.76 -12.78
N ASP A 246 -1.59 -5.43 -12.81
CA ASP A 246 -0.48 -4.53 -12.50
C ASP A 246 -0.37 -4.20 -11.00
N LEU A 247 -1.27 -4.72 -10.16
CA LEU A 247 -1.08 -4.77 -8.72
C LEU A 247 -0.41 -6.09 -8.36
N ARG A 248 0.86 -6.01 -7.96
CA ARG A 248 1.70 -7.16 -7.65
C ARG A 248 2.06 -7.23 -6.19
N ASP A 249 2.25 -8.44 -5.68
CA ASP A 249 2.89 -8.63 -4.40
C ASP A 249 4.31 -8.05 -4.44
N PHE A 250 4.72 -7.41 -3.33
CA PHE A 250 6.07 -6.87 -3.24
C PHE A 250 7.07 -7.98 -2.96
N GLU A 251 8.07 -8.09 -3.81
CA GLU A 251 9.23 -8.98 -3.65
C GLU A 251 10.51 -8.18 -3.85
N SER A 252 11.42 -8.24 -2.88
CA SER A 252 12.61 -7.40 -2.83
C SER A 252 13.59 -7.66 -3.98
N GLU A 253 13.91 -8.90 -4.27
CA GLU A 253 14.87 -9.25 -5.32
C GLU A 253 14.37 -8.90 -6.73
N PRO A 254 13.16 -9.31 -7.17
CA PRO A 254 12.60 -8.91 -8.46
C PRO A 254 12.48 -7.40 -8.60
N PHE A 255 12.12 -6.69 -7.54
CA PHE A 255 12.02 -5.23 -7.55
C PHE A 255 13.37 -4.57 -7.82
N VAL A 256 14.41 -4.98 -7.12
CA VAL A 256 15.78 -4.47 -7.31
C VAL A 256 16.31 -4.82 -8.70
N GLN A 257 16.10 -6.04 -9.18
CA GLN A 257 16.49 -6.45 -10.53
C GLN A 257 15.83 -5.56 -11.60
N ALA A 258 14.55 -5.25 -11.44
CA ALA A 258 13.83 -4.36 -12.37
C ALA A 258 14.41 -2.94 -12.39
N LEU A 259 14.84 -2.40 -11.25
CA LEU A 259 15.50 -1.09 -11.17
C LEU A 259 16.81 -1.01 -11.97
N PHE A 260 17.54 -2.13 -12.08
CA PHE A 260 18.79 -2.19 -12.82
C PHE A 260 18.57 -2.52 -14.29
N ALA A 261 17.60 -3.35 -14.63
CA ALA A 261 17.28 -3.73 -16.02
C ALA A 261 16.86 -2.54 -16.89
N GLU A 262 16.17 -1.54 -16.31
CA GLU A 262 15.77 -0.34 -17.05
C GLU A 262 16.94 0.60 -17.37
N ARG A 263 18.07 0.48 -16.69
CA ARG A 263 19.28 1.27 -16.98
C ARG A 263 20.09 0.75 -18.17
N GLU A 264 19.85 -0.48 -18.57
CA GLU A 264 20.56 -1.11 -19.70
C GLU A 264 19.87 -0.86 -21.05
N ARG A 265 18.72 -0.17 -21.06
CA ARG A 265 18.06 0.26 -22.29
C ARG A 265 18.68 1.57 -22.76
N PRO A 266 19.27 1.60 -23.99
CA PRO A 266 19.90 2.79 -24.57
C PRO A 266 18.90 3.93 -24.80
#